data_e1c97dff11c397c1c7000c01ebce2cbb
#
_entry.id   e1c97dff11c397c1c7000c01ebce2cbb
#
_cell.length_a   1.000
_cell.length_b   1.000
_cell.length_c   1.000
_cell.angle_alpha   90.00
_cell.angle_beta   90.00
_cell.angle_gamma   90.00
#
_symmetry.space_group_name_H-M   'P 1'
#
loop_
_entity.id
_entity.type
_entity.pdbx_description
1 polymer ?
#
loop_
_entity_poly.entity_id
_entity_poly.type
_entity_poly.pdbx_seq_one_letter_code
_entity_poly.pdbx_strand_id
1 'polypeptide(L)'
;MSSFQRLNIVRKTGFVAGVATLAMIAVSFSGGPLVAASCRTDAMAGIDWRECNKRLLMLGGSNLDSAMLYGTDFTYTDLRGSSLKGANLEKAKLIRTALGEANLQGANLTKVEAYRSDFSAADATNAKFVNAEMQRTKFENTKLDGTDFTKAELGRADFEGATLNGSKFSLTNLSRARFGGAKLGGPVDFTSAFLLLTRIEGVDLSAATGLDQKQIDIACGDAKTKLPNGLTAPASWPCPEDPDDD
;
A
#
# COMPACT_ATOMS: atom_id res chain seq x y z
N MET A 1 -27.89 46.69 80.47
CA MET A 1 -28.93 46.07 81.32
C MET A 1 -29.08 44.65 80.87
N SER A 2 -28.71 43.75 81.79
CA SER A 2 -29.35 42.49 82.14
C SER A 2 -29.21 41.37 81.05
N SER A 3 -28.48 40.37 81.20
CA SER A 3 -28.33 39.32 82.24
C SER A 3 -28.87 37.98 81.80
N PHE A 4 -28.01 36.96 82.07
CA PHE A 4 -28.43 35.60 82.42
C PHE A 4 -28.79 34.61 81.25
N GLN A 5 -28.47 33.40 81.23
CA GLN A 5 -27.62 32.46 82.03
C GLN A 5 -27.54 31.13 81.23
N ARG A 6 -26.46 30.48 81.42
CA ARG A 6 -26.14 29.06 81.28
C ARG A 6 -27.26 28.05 81.20
N LEU A 7 -27.10 27.03 80.43
CA LEU A 7 -27.12 25.63 80.92
C LEU A 7 -26.39 24.65 80.02
N ASN A 8 -25.46 23.92 80.63
CA ASN A 8 -24.85 22.73 80.08
C ASN A 8 -25.80 21.55 80.11
N ILE A 9 -25.92 20.78 79.07
CA ILE A 9 -26.23 19.34 79.17
C ILE A 9 -25.42 18.55 78.18
N VAL A 10 -24.52 17.74 78.72
CA VAL A 10 -23.76 16.65 78.03
C VAL A 10 -24.74 15.53 77.70
N ARG A 11 -24.72 15.06 76.45
CA ARG A 11 -25.07 13.66 76.19
C ARG A 11 -24.25 13.16 74.99
N LYS A 12 -23.41 12.17 75.25
CA LYS A 12 -22.72 11.31 74.31
C LYS A 12 -23.74 10.46 73.51
N THR A 13 -23.67 10.49 72.22
CA THR A 13 -24.00 9.32 71.41
C THR A 13 -23.07 9.32 70.19
N GLY A 14 -22.29 8.23 70.03
CA GLY A 14 -21.35 8.06 68.97
C GLY A 14 -22.06 7.90 67.63
N PHE A 15 -21.56 8.61 66.64
CA PHE A 15 -21.85 8.30 65.23
C PHE A 15 -20.56 7.85 64.57
N VAL A 16 -20.52 6.57 64.24
CA VAL A 16 -19.45 5.96 63.42
C VAL A 16 -19.61 6.53 62.03
N ALA A 17 -18.76 7.49 61.70
CA ALA A 17 -18.67 7.95 60.32
C ALA A 17 -17.86 6.91 59.53
N GLY A 18 -18.56 6.09 58.76
CA GLY A 18 -17.94 5.22 57.78
C GLY A 18 -17.29 6.05 56.67
N VAL A 19 -15.97 6.10 56.66
CA VAL A 19 -15.20 6.65 55.54
C VAL A 19 -15.32 5.66 54.39
N ALA A 20 -16.19 5.97 53.45
CA ALA A 20 -16.20 5.29 52.16
C ALA A 20 -14.97 5.75 51.36
N THR A 21 -13.88 4.97 51.42
CA THR A 21 -12.76 5.13 50.53
C THR A 21 -13.19 4.76 49.10
N LEU A 22 -13.49 5.78 48.29
CA LEU A 22 -13.57 5.59 46.83
C LEU A 22 -12.16 5.20 46.35
N ALA A 23 -11.98 3.91 46.07
CA ALA A 23 -10.81 3.46 45.37
C ALA A 23 -10.92 3.97 43.90
N MET A 24 -10.24 5.08 43.61
CA MET A 24 -9.98 5.47 42.24
C MET A 24 -9.09 4.38 41.61
N ILE A 25 -9.70 3.53 40.78
CA ILE A 25 -8.95 2.65 39.89
C ILE A 25 -8.29 3.59 38.87
N ALA A 26 -7.04 3.94 39.12
CA ALA A 26 -6.20 4.55 38.12
C ALA A 26 -5.95 3.49 37.04
N VAL A 27 -6.71 3.57 35.94
CA VAL A 27 -6.41 2.84 34.71
C VAL A 27 -5.11 3.45 34.19
N SER A 28 -4.00 2.81 34.56
CA SER A 28 -2.71 3.13 33.96
C SER A 28 -2.76 2.73 32.51
N PHE A 29 -3.11 3.66 31.62
CA PHE A 29 -2.76 3.53 30.22
C PHE A 29 -1.22 3.50 30.17
N SER A 30 -0.64 2.31 30.10
CA SER A 30 0.74 2.12 29.73
C SER A 30 0.87 2.42 28.22
N GLY A 31 0.64 3.68 27.84
CA GLY A 31 1.14 4.22 26.60
C GLY A 31 2.66 4.25 26.76
N GLY A 32 3.37 3.31 26.14
CA GLY A 32 4.81 3.42 25.98
C GLY A 32 5.13 4.82 25.42
N PRO A 33 6.33 5.36 25.64
CA PRO A 33 6.67 6.67 25.12
C PRO A 33 6.37 6.68 23.62
N LEU A 34 5.54 7.62 23.18
CA LEU A 34 5.38 7.93 21.76
C LEU A 34 6.78 8.36 21.30
N VAL A 35 7.52 7.42 20.73
CA VAL A 35 8.80 7.75 20.11
C VAL A 35 8.46 8.71 18.96
N ALA A 36 8.82 9.98 19.16
CA ALA A 36 8.61 10.97 18.12
C ALA A 36 9.43 10.58 16.89
N ALA A 37 8.84 10.75 15.71
CA ALA A 37 9.55 10.48 14.45
C ALA A 37 10.90 11.20 14.43
N SER A 38 11.98 10.47 14.17
CA SER A 38 13.33 11.04 14.13
C SER A 38 13.77 11.28 12.68
N CYS A 39 13.28 12.35 12.09
CA CYS A 39 13.56 12.66 10.68
C CYS A 39 15.03 12.90 10.35
N ARG A 40 15.90 13.09 11.34
CA ARG A 40 17.35 13.33 11.15
C ARG A 40 18.20 12.09 11.33
N THR A 41 17.64 11.00 11.82
CA THR A 41 18.37 9.73 12.01
C THR A 41 18.65 9.09 10.65
N ASP A 42 19.77 8.39 10.55
CA ASP A 42 20.13 7.62 9.36
C ASP A 42 19.20 6.43 9.15
N ALA A 43 19.20 5.91 7.93
CA ALA A 43 18.39 4.76 7.54
C ALA A 43 18.81 3.52 8.32
N MET A 44 17.86 2.85 8.97
CA MET A 44 18.07 1.61 9.68
C MET A 44 16.76 0.82 9.81
N ALA A 45 16.86 -0.48 10.04
CA ALA A 45 15.69 -1.31 10.26
C ALA A 45 14.86 -0.81 11.47
N GLY A 46 13.53 -0.83 11.31
CA GLY A 46 12.57 -0.40 12.33
C GLY A 46 12.54 1.10 12.62
N ILE A 47 13.23 1.93 11.80
CA ILE A 47 13.26 3.39 12.00
C ILE A 47 11.85 3.99 11.95
N ASP A 48 11.61 5.02 12.76
CA ASP A 48 10.40 5.83 12.71
C ASP A 48 10.65 7.13 11.94
N TRP A 49 10.20 7.15 10.68
CA TRP A 49 10.23 8.31 9.79
C TRP A 49 8.82 8.75 9.39
N ARG A 50 7.81 8.44 10.19
CA ARG A 50 6.43 8.86 9.91
C ARG A 50 6.36 10.36 9.66
N GLU A 51 5.66 10.74 8.59
CA GLU A 51 5.45 12.15 8.16
C GLU A 51 6.76 12.91 7.90
N CYS A 52 7.91 12.24 7.81
CA CYS A 52 9.19 12.89 7.55
C CYS A 52 9.34 13.31 6.08
N ASN A 53 10.04 14.41 5.86
CA ASN A 53 10.50 14.79 4.53
C ASN A 53 11.85 14.13 4.24
N LYS A 54 11.85 13.18 3.29
CA LYS A 54 13.01 12.41 2.83
C LYS A 54 13.23 12.58 1.32
N ARG A 55 12.84 13.72 0.78
CA ARG A 55 12.94 14.01 -0.65
C ARG A 55 14.40 14.20 -1.10
N LEU A 56 14.65 13.83 -2.38
CA LEU A 56 15.94 14.09 -3.04
C LEU A 56 17.14 13.45 -2.33
N LEU A 57 16.93 12.38 -1.55
CA LEU A 57 18.00 11.68 -0.85
C LEU A 57 18.55 10.51 -1.68
N MET A 58 19.79 10.15 -1.41
CA MET A 58 20.45 8.96 -1.92
C MET A 58 20.44 7.89 -0.80
N LEU A 59 19.42 7.04 -0.80
CA LEU A 59 19.21 5.99 0.19
C LEU A 59 19.36 4.57 -0.41
N GLY A 60 19.98 4.48 -1.60
CA GLY A 60 20.21 3.20 -2.26
C GLY A 60 20.96 2.20 -1.38
N GLY A 61 20.53 0.94 -1.38
CA GLY A 61 21.10 -0.13 -0.56
C GLY A 61 20.82 -0.01 0.95
N SER A 62 20.01 0.94 1.40
CA SER A 62 19.67 1.11 2.82
C SER A 62 18.83 -0.06 3.35
N ASN A 63 18.98 -0.35 4.64
CA ASN A 63 18.09 -1.28 5.34
C ASN A 63 16.97 -0.48 6.06
N LEU A 64 15.77 -0.60 5.54
CA LEU A 64 14.53 -0.01 6.08
C LEU A 64 13.50 -1.09 6.43
N ASP A 65 13.95 -2.32 6.72
CA ASP A 65 13.06 -3.42 7.09
C ASP A 65 12.20 -3.06 8.30
N SER A 66 10.91 -3.34 8.20
CA SER A 66 9.91 -3.05 9.25
C SER A 66 9.87 -1.58 9.68
N ALA A 67 10.40 -0.65 8.87
CA ALA A 67 10.39 0.77 9.17
C ALA A 67 8.97 1.35 9.18
N MET A 68 8.74 2.32 10.05
CA MET A 68 7.50 3.09 10.14
C MET A 68 7.60 4.33 9.24
N LEU A 69 7.09 4.21 8.01
CA LEU A 69 7.23 5.20 6.94
C LEU A 69 5.86 5.82 6.53
N TYR A 70 4.85 5.72 7.40
CA TYR A 70 3.54 6.29 7.14
C TYR A 70 3.65 7.78 6.78
N GLY A 71 3.07 8.18 5.65
CA GLY A 71 3.07 9.58 5.20
C GLY A 71 4.45 10.19 4.90
N THR A 72 5.52 9.39 4.89
CA THR A 72 6.88 9.87 4.56
C THR A 72 6.94 10.34 3.11
N ASP A 73 7.56 11.48 2.86
CA ASP A 73 7.77 12.01 1.51
C ASP A 73 9.16 11.61 0.98
N PHE A 74 9.19 10.64 0.06
CA PHE A 74 10.38 10.17 -0.67
C PHE A 74 10.43 10.69 -2.11
N THR A 75 9.69 11.73 -2.45
CA THR A 75 9.65 12.27 -3.82
C THR A 75 11.06 12.53 -4.37
N TYR A 76 11.38 11.98 -5.55
CA TYR A 76 12.70 12.02 -6.20
C TYR A 76 13.85 11.39 -5.39
N THR A 77 13.58 10.48 -4.48
CA THR A 77 14.60 9.79 -3.68
C THR A 77 15.08 8.54 -4.40
N ASP A 78 16.35 8.24 -4.28
CA ASP A 78 16.94 6.97 -4.74
C ASP A 78 16.88 5.94 -3.61
N LEU A 79 16.07 4.88 -3.80
CA LEU A 79 15.91 3.73 -2.91
C LEU A 79 16.32 2.41 -3.62
N ARG A 80 17.06 2.49 -4.73
CA ARG A 80 17.45 1.28 -5.49
C ARG A 80 18.24 0.31 -4.63
N GLY A 81 17.89 -0.98 -4.75
CA GLY A 81 18.53 -2.07 -3.99
C GLY A 81 18.33 -1.98 -2.48
N SER A 82 17.49 -1.06 -1.96
CA SER A 82 17.19 -0.98 -0.54
C SER A 82 16.28 -2.11 -0.08
N SER A 83 16.35 -2.45 1.21
CA SER A 83 15.41 -3.38 1.83
C SER A 83 14.34 -2.62 2.61
N LEU A 84 13.08 -2.85 2.24
CA LEU A 84 11.87 -2.28 2.85
C LEU A 84 10.91 -3.42 3.26
N LYS A 85 11.46 -4.61 3.52
CA LYS A 85 10.67 -5.80 3.85
C LYS A 85 9.78 -5.55 5.07
N GLY A 86 8.46 -5.74 4.89
CA GLY A 86 7.48 -5.52 5.94
C GLY A 86 7.35 -4.08 6.42
N ALA A 87 7.94 -3.09 5.72
CA ALA A 87 7.84 -1.68 6.09
C ALA A 87 6.40 -1.16 5.90
N ASN A 88 6.01 -0.18 6.71
CA ASN A 88 4.73 0.51 6.58
C ASN A 88 4.89 1.85 5.86
N LEU A 89 4.63 1.85 4.54
CA LEU A 89 4.64 3.03 3.67
C LEU A 89 3.21 3.57 3.42
N GLU A 90 2.21 3.21 4.22
CA GLU A 90 0.85 3.70 3.98
C GLU A 90 0.84 5.22 3.85
N LYS A 91 0.19 5.74 2.78
CA LYS A 91 0.13 7.17 2.42
C LYS A 91 1.49 7.85 2.15
N ALA A 92 2.57 7.11 2.02
CA ALA A 92 3.85 7.70 1.65
C ALA A 92 3.80 8.29 0.23
N LYS A 93 4.64 9.28 -0.03
CA LYS A 93 4.84 9.86 -1.37
C LYS A 93 6.10 9.28 -1.98
N LEU A 94 5.91 8.56 -3.07
CA LEU A 94 6.98 7.93 -3.84
C LEU A 94 7.08 8.53 -5.26
N ILE A 95 6.61 9.75 -5.47
CA ILE A 95 6.55 10.38 -6.79
C ILE A 95 7.94 10.43 -7.42
N ARG A 96 8.11 9.78 -8.59
CA ARG A 96 9.40 9.66 -9.29
C ARG A 96 10.53 9.12 -8.42
N THR A 97 10.21 8.26 -7.48
CA THR A 97 11.17 7.56 -6.62
C THR A 97 11.75 6.36 -7.38
N ALA A 98 13.05 6.17 -7.31
CA ALA A 98 13.71 4.99 -7.87
C ALA A 98 13.74 3.88 -6.81
N LEU A 99 13.05 2.76 -7.09
CA LEU A 99 12.96 1.57 -6.22
C LEU A 99 13.42 0.31 -6.98
N GLY A 100 14.14 0.47 -8.09
CA GLY A 100 14.66 -0.65 -8.86
C GLY A 100 15.45 -1.63 -7.97
N GLU A 101 15.23 -2.94 -8.13
CA GLU A 101 15.89 -4.00 -7.35
C GLU A 101 15.62 -3.94 -5.83
N ALA A 102 14.71 -3.10 -5.34
CA ALA A 102 14.38 -3.01 -3.91
C ALA A 102 13.60 -4.24 -3.44
N ASN A 103 13.79 -4.60 -2.18
CA ASN A 103 13.02 -5.65 -1.51
C ASN A 103 11.84 -5.03 -0.74
N LEU A 104 10.63 -5.24 -1.25
CA LEU A 104 9.36 -4.74 -0.69
C LEU A 104 8.46 -5.88 -0.20
N GLN A 105 9.01 -7.08 0.04
CA GLN A 105 8.23 -8.25 0.45
C GLN A 105 7.35 -7.95 1.65
N GLY A 106 6.03 -8.13 1.49
CA GLY A 106 5.04 -7.91 2.54
C GLY A 106 4.90 -6.45 3.00
N ALA A 107 5.49 -5.48 2.31
CA ALA A 107 5.37 -4.06 2.65
C ALA A 107 3.93 -3.56 2.46
N ASN A 108 3.50 -2.62 3.30
CA ASN A 108 2.22 -1.94 3.18
C ASN A 108 2.38 -0.60 2.46
N LEU A 109 1.96 -0.55 1.19
CA LEU A 109 1.93 0.64 0.35
C LEU A 109 0.48 1.10 0.07
N THR A 110 -0.45 0.83 0.98
CA THR A 110 -1.85 1.26 0.87
C THR A 110 -1.93 2.78 0.75
N LYS A 111 -2.66 3.28 -0.27
CA LYS A 111 -2.85 4.72 -0.53
C LYS A 111 -1.55 5.49 -0.79
N VAL A 112 -0.52 4.84 -1.26
CA VAL A 112 0.73 5.52 -1.67
C VAL A 112 0.49 6.33 -2.93
N GLU A 113 1.15 7.49 -3.03
CA GLU A 113 1.23 8.31 -4.24
C GLU A 113 2.57 7.99 -4.95
N ALA A 114 2.53 7.21 -6.04
CA ALA A 114 3.75 6.70 -6.70
C ALA A 114 3.77 7.00 -8.22
N TYR A 115 3.26 8.15 -8.62
CA TYR A 115 3.26 8.57 -10.02
C TYR A 115 4.67 8.56 -10.62
N ARG A 116 4.84 7.84 -11.76
CA ARG A 116 6.12 7.69 -12.46
C ARG A 116 7.28 7.14 -11.61
N SER A 117 7.01 6.36 -10.59
CA SER A 117 8.06 5.65 -9.84
C SER A 117 8.56 4.46 -10.63
N ASP A 118 9.75 4.02 -10.29
CA ASP A 118 10.41 2.88 -10.92
C ASP A 118 10.62 1.76 -9.89
N PHE A 119 9.88 0.64 -10.05
CA PHE A 119 10.00 -0.58 -9.26
C PHE A 119 10.64 -1.72 -10.08
N SER A 120 11.29 -1.43 -11.21
CA SER A 120 11.82 -2.45 -12.11
C SER A 120 12.73 -3.42 -11.36
N ALA A 121 12.56 -4.72 -11.62
CA ALA A 121 13.28 -5.83 -10.97
C ALA A 121 13.16 -5.89 -9.43
N ALA A 122 12.27 -5.13 -8.80
CA ALA A 122 12.03 -5.21 -7.36
C ALA A 122 11.31 -6.51 -6.96
N ASP A 123 11.42 -6.89 -5.70
CA ASP A 123 10.64 -7.96 -5.10
C ASP A 123 9.54 -7.39 -4.20
N ALA A 124 8.32 -7.32 -4.73
CA ALA A 124 7.14 -6.84 -3.99
C ALA A 124 6.16 -7.98 -3.68
N THR A 125 6.65 -9.22 -3.57
CA THR A 125 5.85 -10.38 -3.23
C THR A 125 5.02 -10.13 -1.96
N ASN A 126 3.70 -10.36 -2.04
CA ASN A 126 2.73 -10.10 -0.97
C ASN A 126 2.64 -8.65 -0.48
N ALA A 127 3.15 -7.68 -1.22
CA ALA A 127 2.98 -6.26 -0.90
C ALA A 127 1.53 -5.80 -1.12
N LYS A 128 1.12 -4.72 -0.45
CA LYS A 128 -0.22 -4.15 -0.56
C LYS A 128 -0.17 -2.76 -1.18
N PHE A 129 -0.77 -2.60 -2.36
CA PHE A 129 -0.94 -1.32 -3.06
C PHE A 129 -2.42 -0.92 -3.14
N VAL A 130 -3.21 -1.29 -2.13
CA VAL A 130 -4.66 -1.03 -2.10
C VAL A 130 -4.95 0.48 -2.14
N ASN A 131 -5.81 0.92 -3.08
CA ASN A 131 -6.12 2.34 -3.32
C ASN A 131 -4.88 3.22 -3.64
N ALA A 132 -3.81 2.67 -4.17
CA ALA A 132 -2.59 3.41 -4.53
C ALA A 132 -2.77 4.20 -5.83
N GLU A 133 -2.13 5.37 -5.92
CA GLU A 133 -2.08 6.20 -7.13
C GLU A 133 -0.74 6.01 -7.83
N MET A 134 -0.71 5.19 -8.90
CA MET A 134 0.51 4.65 -9.50
C MET A 134 0.52 4.77 -11.03
N GLN A 135 -0.05 5.85 -11.55
CA GLN A 135 -0.08 6.03 -13.01
C GLN A 135 1.34 6.18 -13.56
N ARG A 136 1.61 5.53 -14.70
CA ARG A 136 2.92 5.52 -15.38
C ARG A 136 4.06 4.96 -14.52
N THR A 137 3.76 4.09 -13.56
CA THR A 137 4.75 3.39 -12.74
C THR A 137 5.35 2.23 -13.53
N LYS A 138 6.66 2.00 -13.38
CA LYS A 138 7.35 0.86 -13.98
C LYS A 138 7.41 -0.30 -12.99
N PHE A 139 6.95 -1.47 -13.45
CA PHE A 139 7.06 -2.76 -12.79
C PHE A 139 7.76 -3.80 -13.69
N GLU A 140 8.63 -3.35 -14.59
CA GLU A 140 9.34 -4.21 -15.52
C GLU A 140 10.13 -5.29 -14.77
N ASN A 141 9.92 -6.57 -15.12
CA ASN A 141 10.58 -7.72 -14.49
C ASN A 141 10.41 -7.81 -12.96
N THR A 142 9.43 -7.15 -12.39
CA THR A 142 9.16 -7.10 -10.94
C THR A 142 8.48 -8.40 -10.49
N LYS A 143 8.83 -8.88 -9.29
CA LYS A 143 8.08 -9.96 -8.63
C LYS A 143 6.91 -9.38 -7.87
N LEU A 144 5.70 -9.71 -8.33
CA LEU A 144 4.43 -9.21 -7.78
C LEU A 144 3.52 -10.36 -7.31
N ASP A 145 4.08 -11.54 -7.04
CA ASP A 145 3.29 -12.70 -6.64
C ASP A 145 2.52 -12.41 -5.34
N GLY A 146 1.22 -12.67 -5.32
CA GLY A 146 0.34 -12.41 -4.17
C GLY A 146 0.12 -10.93 -3.84
N THR A 147 0.54 -10.01 -4.69
CA THR A 147 0.40 -8.56 -4.49
C THR A 147 -1.06 -8.13 -4.62
N ASP A 148 -1.50 -7.19 -3.78
CA ASP A 148 -2.86 -6.66 -3.77
C ASP A 148 -2.90 -5.22 -4.32
N PHE A 149 -3.42 -5.05 -5.54
CA PHE A 149 -3.67 -3.77 -6.21
C PHE A 149 -5.14 -3.35 -6.18
N THR A 150 -5.96 -3.93 -5.31
CA THR A 150 -7.40 -3.62 -5.27
C THR A 150 -7.64 -2.12 -5.22
N LYS A 151 -8.44 -1.61 -6.18
CA LYS A 151 -8.79 -0.19 -6.34
C LYS A 151 -7.59 0.74 -6.62
N ALA A 152 -6.47 0.24 -7.08
CA ALA A 152 -5.33 1.09 -7.45
C ALA A 152 -5.57 1.77 -8.81
N GLU A 153 -4.97 2.95 -8.98
CA GLU A 153 -4.92 3.71 -10.24
C GLU A 153 -3.59 3.40 -10.94
N LEU A 154 -3.62 2.49 -11.91
CA LEU A 154 -2.45 1.97 -12.63
C LEU A 154 -2.48 2.34 -14.13
N GLY A 155 -3.15 3.43 -14.46
CA GLY A 155 -3.19 3.89 -15.85
C GLY A 155 -1.78 4.06 -16.45
N ARG A 156 -1.52 3.41 -17.59
CA ARG A 156 -0.20 3.39 -18.26
C ARG A 156 0.94 2.80 -17.41
N ALA A 157 0.65 1.98 -16.40
CA ALA A 157 1.68 1.24 -15.69
C ALA A 157 2.27 0.14 -16.59
N ASP A 158 3.56 -0.12 -16.42
CA ASP A 158 4.27 -1.12 -17.21
C ASP A 158 4.61 -2.36 -16.37
N PHE A 159 3.99 -3.49 -16.71
CA PHE A 159 4.19 -4.80 -16.08
C PHE A 159 4.98 -5.76 -17.00
N GLU A 160 5.73 -5.25 -17.97
CA GLU A 160 6.46 -6.11 -18.91
C GLU A 160 7.40 -7.06 -18.17
N GLY A 161 7.26 -8.36 -18.46
CA GLY A 161 8.07 -9.43 -17.86
C GLY A 161 7.81 -9.69 -16.36
N ALA A 162 6.88 -8.97 -15.71
CA ALA A 162 6.56 -9.17 -14.29
C ALA A 162 5.98 -10.57 -14.00
N THR A 163 6.18 -11.07 -12.77
CA THR A 163 5.47 -12.27 -12.27
C THR A 163 4.30 -11.84 -11.40
N LEU A 164 3.11 -12.43 -11.65
CA LEU A 164 1.84 -11.96 -11.09
C LEU A 164 1.00 -13.08 -10.45
N ASN A 165 1.62 -14.20 -10.05
CA ASN A 165 0.89 -15.35 -9.52
C ASN A 165 0.05 -14.98 -8.29
N GLY A 166 -1.26 -15.17 -8.35
CA GLY A 166 -2.17 -14.87 -7.25
C GLY A 166 -2.36 -13.39 -6.93
N SER A 167 -1.93 -12.48 -7.81
CA SER A 167 -2.13 -11.04 -7.65
C SER A 167 -3.59 -10.64 -7.82
N LYS A 168 -3.98 -9.52 -7.22
CA LYS A 168 -5.34 -8.99 -7.26
C LYS A 168 -5.36 -7.62 -7.91
N PHE A 169 -6.17 -7.50 -8.97
CA PHE A 169 -6.48 -6.26 -9.66
C PHE A 169 -7.97 -5.91 -9.59
N SER A 170 -8.67 -6.38 -8.55
CA SER A 170 -10.10 -6.11 -8.40
C SER A 170 -10.38 -4.61 -8.32
N LEU A 171 -11.33 -4.10 -9.14
CA LEU A 171 -11.71 -2.68 -9.19
C LEU A 171 -10.55 -1.73 -9.56
N THR A 172 -9.48 -2.23 -10.13
CA THR A 172 -8.28 -1.45 -10.51
C THR A 172 -8.48 -0.77 -11.86
N ASN A 173 -8.01 0.45 -12.00
CA ASN A 173 -7.91 1.12 -13.29
C ASN A 173 -6.57 0.72 -13.96
N LEU A 174 -6.65 -0.07 -15.02
CA LEU A 174 -5.50 -0.53 -15.82
C LEU A 174 -5.48 0.09 -17.23
N SER A 175 -6.19 1.21 -17.45
CA SER A 175 -6.25 1.81 -18.77
C SER A 175 -4.86 2.04 -19.36
N ARG A 176 -4.62 1.52 -20.57
CA ARG A 176 -3.35 1.57 -21.30
C ARG A 176 -2.15 0.97 -20.52
N ALA A 177 -2.38 0.15 -19.48
CA ALA A 177 -1.31 -0.61 -18.85
C ALA A 177 -0.77 -1.69 -19.80
N ARG A 178 0.50 -2.06 -19.65
CA ARG A 178 1.20 -3.01 -20.51
C ARG A 178 1.57 -4.26 -19.73
N PHE A 179 1.22 -5.43 -20.26
CA PHE A 179 1.52 -6.74 -19.67
C PHE A 179 2.38 -7.63 -20.59
N GLY A 180 3.08 -7.05 -21.56
CA GLY A 180 3.92 -7.81 -22.48
C GLY A 180 4.87 -8.76 -21.75
N GLY A 181 4.85 -10.06 -22.09
CA GLY A 181 5.72 -11.06 -21.45
C GLY A 181 5.46 -11.31 -19.96
N ALA A 182 4.43 -10.70 -19.36
CA ALA A 182 4.07 -10.96 -17.96
C ALA A 182 3.67 -12.43 -17.74
N LYS A 183 4.04 -12.99 -16.60
CA LYS A 183 3.83 -14.39 -16.24
C LYS A 183 2.75 -14.52 -15.18
N LEU A 184 1.60 -15.08 -15.58
CA LEU A 184 0.45 -15.36 -14.71
C LEU A 184 0.39 -16.87 -14.44
N GLY A 185 1.35 -17.40 -13.69
CA GLY A 185 1.46 -18.84 -13.41
C GLY A 185 0.40 -19.41 -12.46
N GLY A 186 -0.55 -18.58 -12.01
CA GLY A 186 -1.67 -18.93 -11.13
C GLY A 186 -2.85 -17.97 -11.33
N PRO A 187 -3.94 -18.14 -10.57
CA PRO A 187 -5.12 -17.28 -10.72
C PRO A 187 -4.77 -15.84 -10.36
N VAL A 188 -5.03 -14.93 -11.30
CA VAL A 188 -4.96 -13.46 -11.10
C VAL A 188 -6.38 -12.93 -11.18
N ASP A 189 -6.78 -12.12 -10.19
CA ASP A 189 -8.15 -11.61 -10.09
C ASP A 189 -8.30 -10.24 -10.75
N PHE A 190 -9.08 -10.17 -11.84
CA PHE A 190 -9.43 -8.95 -12.56
C PHE A 190 -10.89 -8.52 -12.35
N THR A 191 -11.54 -8.97 -11.26
CA THR A 191 -12.95 -8.64 -11.01
C THR A 191 -13.20 -7.14 -11.09
N SER A 192 -14.04 -6.72 -12.02
CA SER A 192 -14.39 -5.32 -12.25
C SER A 192 -13.20 -4.38 -12.52
N ALA A 193 -12.07 -4.89 -12.98
CA ALA A 193 -10.94 -4.07 -13.42
C ALA A 193 -11.30 -3.33 -14.71
N PHE A 194 -10.83 -2.10 -14.87
CA PHE A 194 -11.03 -1.30 -16.07
C PHE A 194 -9.87 -1.47 -17.05
N LEU A 195 -10.10 -2.16 -18.18
CA LEU A 195 -9.07 -2.60 -19.11
C LEU A 195 -9.03 -1.80 -20.43
N LEU A 196 -9.46 -0.54 -20.44
CA LEU A 196 -9.47 0.27 -21.67
C LEU A 196 -8.08 0.37 -22.29
N LEU A 197 -7.91 -0.18 -23.52
CA LEU A 197 -6.64 -0.21 -24.25
C LEU A 197 -5.49 -0.85 -23.47
N THR A 198 -5.79 -1.69 -22.47
CA THR A 198 -4.77 -2.45 -21.73
C THR A 198 -4.11 -3.44 -22.69
N ARG A 199 -2.79 -3.41 -22.79
CA ARG A 199 -1.99 -4.25 -23.67
C ARG A 199 -1.75 -5.62 -23.05
N ILE A 200 -2.36 -6.65 -23.60
CA ILE A 200 -2.25 -8.05 -23.13
C ILE A 200 -1.77 -9.01 -24.25
N GLU A 201 -1.09 -8.47 -25.26
CA GLU A 201 -0.58 -9.25 -26.39
C GLU A 201 0.36 -10.36 -25.89
N GLY A 202 0.10 -11.58 -26.36
CA GLY A 202 0.88 -12.79 -26.01
C GLY A 202 0.75 -13.27 -24.57
N VAL A 203 -0.08 -12.64 -23.74
CA VAL A 203 -0.27 -13.03 -22.33
C VAL A 203 -1.18 -14.24 -22.20
N ASP A 204 -0.83 -15.18 -21.33
CA ASP A 204 -1.68 -16.33 -20.99
C ASP A 204 -2.60 -15.97 -19.80
N LEU A 205 -3.85 -15.62 -20.10
CA LEU A 205 -4.90 -15.29 -19.13
C LEU A 205 -5.83 -16.48 -18.84
N SER A 206 -5.52 -17.69 -19.33
CA SER A 206 -6.41 -18.84 -19.21
C SER A 206 -6.80 -19.20 -17.78
N ALA A 207 -5.93 -18.91 -16.78
CA ALA A 207 -6.18 -19.09 -15.36
C ALA A 207 -6.69 -17.83 -14.65
N ALA A 208 -6.84 -16.69 -15.35
CA ALA A 208 -7.34 -15.45 -14.76
C ALA A 208 -8.81 -15.58 -14.35
N THR A 209 -9.18 -14.88 -13.29
CA THR A 209 -10.53 -14.87 -12.74
C THR A 209 -11.15 -13.49 -12.77
N GLY A 210 -12.49 -13.41 -12.76
CA GLY A 210 -13.22 -12.14 -12.72
C GLY A 210 -13.22 -11.34 -14.02
N LEU A 211 -12.70 -11.88 -15.13
CA LEU A 211 -12.80 -11.28 -16.45
C LEU A 211 -14.19 -11.54 -17.06
N ASP A 212 -14.72 -10.57 -17.74
CA ASP A 212 -15.91 -10.66 -18.57
C ASP A 212 -15.64 -10.21 -20.02
N GLN A 213 -16.57 -10.47 -20.94
CA GLN A 213 -16.41 -10.14 -22.35
C GLN A 213 -16.27 -8.63 -22.58
N LYS A 214 -16.95 -7.78 -21.79
CA LYS A 214 -16.88 -6.31 -21.95
C LYS A 214 -15.50 -5.77 -21.64
N GLN A 215 -14.80 -6.38 -20.63
CA GLN A 215 -13.43 -6.03 -20.33
C GLN A 215 -12.48 -6.42 -21.48
N ILE A 216 -12.71 -7.60 -22.10
CA ILE A 216 -11.90 -8.08 -23.22
C ILE A 216 -12.14 -7.24 -24.48
N ASP A 217 -13.40 -6.82 -24.73
CA ASP A 217 -13.77 -6.03 -25.91
C ASP A 217 -13.08 -4.65 -25.96
N ILE A 218 -12.66 -4.12 -24.83
CA ILE A 218 -11.98 -2.82 -24.73
C ILE A 218 -10.45 -2.95 -24.48
N ALA A 219 -9.95 -4.17 -24.29
CA ALA A 219 -8.53 -4.45 -24.15
C ALA A 219 -7.86 -4.70 -25.52
N CYS A 220 -6.53 -4.71 -25.53
CA CYS A 220 -5.71 -4.96 -26.71
C CYS A 220 -4.91 -6.26 -26.57
N GLY A 221 -5.28 -7.29 -27.30
CA GLY A 221 -4.57 -8.54 -27.38
C GLY A 221 -4.18 -8.89 -28.82
N ASP A 222 -3.67 -10.09 -29.01
CA ASP A 222 -3.27 -10.64 -30.32
C ASP A 222 -3.66 -12.12 -30.46
N ALA A 223 -3.25 -12.74 -31.56
CA ALA A 223 -3.49 -14.16 -31.83
C ALA A 223 -2.77 -15.12 -30.85
N LYS A 224 -1.81 -14.64 -30.06
CA LYS A 224 -1.07 -15.43 -29.06
C LYS A 224 -1.67 -15.29 -27.67
N THR A 225 -2.54 -14.29 -27.46
CA THR A 225 -3.23 -14.07 -26.18
C THR A 225 -4.18 -15.23 -25.90
N LYS A 226 -4.04 -15.86 -24.73
CA LYS A 226 -4.94 -16.92 -24.29
C LYS A 226 -5.96 -16.37 -23.29
N LEU A 227 -7.24 -16.56 -23.59
CA LEU A 227 -8.36 -16.11 -22.74
C LEU A 227 -8.91 -17.25 -21.87
N PRO A 228 -9.55 -16.93 -20.74
CA PRO A 228 -10.34 -17.89 -19.98
C PRO A 228 -11.46 -18.52 -20.82
N ASN A 229 -11.88 -19.74 -20.44
CA ASN A 229 -12.99 -20.41 -21.12
C ASN A 229 -14.27 -19.56 -21.17
N GLY A 230 -14.90 -19.50 -22.33
CA GLY A 230 -16.14 -18.74 -22.57
C GLY A 230 -15.93 -17.30 -23.00
N LEU A 231 -14.70 -16.78 -23.03
CA LEU A 231 -14.37 -15.47 -23.61
C LEU A 231 -13.78 -15.63 -25.00
N THR A 232 -14.02 -14.64 -25.87
CA THR A 232 -13.59 -14.64 -27.25
C THR A 232 -12.79 -13.39 -27.59
N ALA A 233 -11.76 -13.54 -28.43
CA ALA A 233 -10.98 -12.42 -28.93
C ALA A 233 -11.86 -11.53 -29.86
N PRO A 234 -11.91 -10.20 -29.64
CA PRO A 234 -12.63 -9.29 -30.50
C PRO A 234 -11.99 -9.18 -31.89
N ALA A 235 -12.79 -8.87 -32.90
CA ALA A 235 -12.29 -8.65 -34.27
C ALA A 235 -11.39 -7.40 -34.42
N SER A 236 -11.37 -6.54 -33.39
CA SER A 236 -10.51 -5.36 -33.31
C SER A 236 -9.06 -5.66 -32.95
N TRP A 237 -8.74 -6.90 -32.55
CA TRP A 237 -7.36 -7.30 -32.25
C TRP A 237 -6.57 -7.65 -33.54
N PRO A 238 -5.25 -7.31 -33.60
CA PRO A 238 -4.51 -6.50 -32.64
C PRO A 238 -4.87 -5.02 -32.72
N CYS A 239 -4.74 -4.30 -31.60
CA CYS A 239 -4.89 -2.85 -31.61
C CYS A 239 -3.72 -2.16 -32.32
N PRO A 240 -3.93 -0.94 -32.90
CA PRO A 240 -2.83 -0.12 -33.37
C PRO A 240 -1.87 0.25 -32.23
N GLU A 241 -0.65 0.63 -32.57
CA GLU A 241 0.31 1.19 -31.59
C GLU A 241 -0.29 2.46 -30.95
N ASP A 242 -0.04 2.65 -29.66
CA ASP A 242 -0.48 3.88 -28.96
C ASP A 242 0.53 4.98 -29.29
N PRO A 243 0.14 6.09 -29.94
CA PRO A 243 1.08 7.16 -30.28
C PRO A 243 1.69 7.88 -29.07
N ASP A 244 1.17 7.63 -27.88
CA ASP A 244 1.62 8.23 -26.63
C ASP A 244 2.46 7.26 -25.76
N ASP A 245 2.98 6.17 -26.30
CA ASP A 245 3.78 5.17 -25.59
C ASP A 245 5.26 5.58 -25.37
N ASP A 246 5.67 6.82 -25.69
CA ASP A 246 6.99 7.41 -25.45
C ASP A 246 7.17 8.02 -24.05
#